data_834bb48e0f6eaa5035777e8d5d348e17
#
_entry.id   834bb48e0f6eaa5035777e8d5d348e17
#
_cell.length_a   1.000
_cell.length_b   1.000
_cell.length_c   1.000
_cell.angle_alpha   90.00
_cell.angle_beta   90.00
_cell.angle_gamma   90.00
#
_symmetry.space_group_name_H-M   'P 1'
#
loop_
_entity.id
_entity.type
_entity.pdbx_description
1 polymer ?
#
loop_
_entity_poly.entity_id
_entity_poly.type
_entity_poly.pdbx_seq_one_letter_code
_entity_poly.pdbx_strand_id
1 'polypeptide(L)'
;MSQQTNPTEQELMWESGIFLVNKDKVPPEKLGKGAERTEVQYLIDDRQGSNRFALRLYTVQKGGHTPFDQHEYEHHVYILKGEGLLRQSKDLTSPLKTLKPGDSLFIPSNAVHQFSNARDEPLVFLCVKGNPQLYTRKPPSGNSNDSDQSYC
;
A
#
# COMPACT_ATOMS: atom_id res chain seq x y z
N MET A 1 32.82 17.52 0.33
CA MET A 1 31.53 16.83 0.06
C MET A 1 31.02 16.26 1.37
N SER A 2 30.05 16.92 1.98
CA SER A 2 29.40 16.38 3.17
C SER A 2 28.53 15.21 2.74
N GLN A 3 28.87 14.00 3.16
CA GLN A 3 27.98 12.86 3.08
C GLN A 3 26.77 13.19 3.98
N GLN A 4 25.63 13.47 3.38
CA GLN A 4 24.39 13.49 4.12
C GLN A 4 24.10 12.04 4.52
N THR A 5 24.44 11.70 5.75
CA THR A 5 23.96 10.48 6.36
C THR A 5 22.45 10.60 6.51
N ASN A 6 21.70 9.65 5.95
CA ASN A 6 20.28 9.59 6.23
C ASN A 6 20.08 9.47 7.75
N PRO A 7 19.17 10.27 8.34
CA PRO A 7 18.89 10.16 9.76
C PRO A 7 18.47 8.73 10.11
N THR A 8 18.95 8.24 11.23
CA THR A 8 18.50 6.95 11.75
C THR A 8 17.04 7.04 12.18
N GLU A 9 16.34 5.93 12.20
CA GLU A 9 14.92 5.89 12.65
C GLU A 9 14.76 6.52 14.05
N GLN A 10 15.76 6.35 14.90
CA GLN A 10 15.76 6.91 16.26
C GLN A 10 15.89 8.44 16.27
N GLU A 11 16.59 9.01 15.31
CA GLU A 11 16.73 10.47 15.16
C GLU A 11 15.43 11.13 14.66
N LEU A 12 14.55 10.37 14.03
CA LEU A 12 13.25 10.83 13.55
C LEU A 12 12.15 10.70 14.62
N MET A 13 12.43 9.97 15.71
CA MET A 13 11.47 9.76 16.80
C MET A 13 11.61 10.87 17.85
N TRP A 14 10.50 11.56 18.11
CA TRP A 14 10.47 12.59 19.15
C TRP A 14 10.35 11.96 20.54
N GLU A 15 10.72 12.69 21.59
CA GLU A 15 10.62 12.25 23.00
C GLU A 15 9.22 11.79 23.39
N SER A 16 8.19 12.36 22.78
CA SER A 16 6.79 11.95 22.97
C SER A 16 6.45 10.58 22.39
N GLY A 17 7.37 9.94 21.65
CA GLY A 17 7.11 8.74 20.88
C GLY A 17 6.46 8.99 19.52
N ILE A 18 6.28 10.25 19.14
CA ILE A 18 5.74 10.60 17.82
C ILE A 18 6.86 10.47 16.78
N PHE A 19 6.60 9.69 15.73
CA PHE A 19 7.46 9.59 14.57
C PHE A 19 7.01 10.55 13.48
N LEU A 20 7.95 11.29 12.90
CA LEU A 20 7.70 12.21 11.79
C LEU A 20 8.69 11.92 10.67
N VAL A 21 8.19 11.77 9.46
CA VAL A 21 9.02 11.67 8.27
C VAL A 21 8.37 12.40 7.09
N ASN A 22 9.19 13.04 6.28
CA ASN A 22 8.74 13.57 4.99
C ASN A 22 9.05 12.54 3.90
N LYS A 23 8.14 12.37 2.95
CA LYS A 23 8.32 11.41 1.84
C LYS A 23 9.62 11.58 1.08
N ASP A 24 10.16 12.81 1.00
CA ASP A 24 11.41 13.10 0.30
C ASP A 24 12.64 12.49 0.99
N LYS A 25 12.48 12.04 2.24
CA LYS A 25 13.50 11.31 3.00
C LYS A 25 13.36 9.79 2.92
N VAL A 26 12.30 9.30 2.30
CA VAL A 26 12.05 7.86 2.14
C VAL A 26 12.37 7.47 0.70
N PRO A 27 13.43 6.69 0.48
CA PRO A 27 13.79 6.26 -0.87
C PRO A 27 12.65 5.44 -1.49
N PRO A 28 12.27 5.71 -2.75
CA PRO A 28 11.34 4.85 -3.44
C PRO A 28 11.99 3.52 -3.78
N GLU A 29 11.21 2.46 -3.67
CA GLU A 29 11.60 1.11 -4.03
C GLU A 29 10.74 0.63 -5.18
N LYS A 30 11.34 -0.11 -6.11
CA LYS A 30 10.56 -0.77 -7.15
C LYS A 30 9.64 -1.79 -6.51
N LEU A 31 8.36 -1.71 -6.81
CA LEU A 31 7.43 -2.73 -6.39
C LEU A 31 7.73 -4.04 -7.14
N GLY A 32 7.73 -5.13 -6.39
CA GLY A 32 8.24 -6.41 -6.87
C GLY A 32 7.29 -7.14 -7.81
N LYS A 33 7.28 -8.43 -7.66
CA LYS A 33 6.63 -9.41 -8.52
C LYS A 33 5.17 -9.03 -8.89
N GLY A 34 4.90 -8.99 -10.18
CA GLY A 34 3.57 -8.68 -10.71
C GLY A 34 3.29 -7.20 -10.94
N ALA A 35 4.20 -6.32 -10.55
CA ALA A 35 4.12 -4.89 -10.82
C ALA A 35 5.03 -4.49 -11.97
N GLU A 36 4.66 -3.44 -12.67
CA GLU A 36 5.50 -2.78 -13.66
C GLU A 36 5.49 -1.27 -13.47
N ARG A 37 6.64 -0.64 -13.67
CA ARG A 37 6.81 0.82 -13.63
C ARG A 37 6.11 1.47 -12.44
N THR A 38 6.18 0.78 -11.30
CA THR A 38 5.53 1.19 -10.06
C THR A 38 6.56 1.19 -8.95
N GLU A 39 6.57 2.28 -8.20
CA GLU A 39 7.40 2.48 -7.03
C GLU A 39 6.53 2.64 -5.78
N VAL A 40 7.08 2.23 -4.66
CA VAL A 40 6.46 2.38 -3.35
C VAL A 40 7.43 3.03 -2.38
N GLN A 41 6.92 3.94 -1.57
CA GLN A 41 7.63 4.51 -0.43
C GLN A 41 6.92 4.05 0.84
N TYR A 42 7.62 3.28 1.67
CA TYR A 42 7.10 2.82 2.96
C TYR A 42 7.29 3.94 3.98
N LEU A 43 6.25 4.74 4.18
CA LEU A 43 6.34 5.94 5.04
C LEU A 43 6.32 5.57 6.51
N ILE A 44 5.36 4.75 6.92
CA ILE A 44 5.19 4.31 8.31
C ILE A 44 4.74 2.85 8.29
N ASP A 45 5.42 2.01 9.05
CA ASP A 45 5.05 0.61 9.22
C ASP A 45 5.52 0.08 10.59
N ASP A 46 5.67 -1.22 10.73
CA ASP A 46 6.10 -1.87 11.97
C ASP A 46 7.53 -1.49 12.39
N ARG A 47 8.37 -1.04 11.47
CA ARG A 47 9.72 -0.55 11.79
C ARG A 47 9.70 0.66 12.72
N GLN A 48 8.65 1.47 12.68
CA GLN A 48 8.44 2.58 13.61
C GLN A 48 7.50 2.23 14.76
N GLY A 49 7.11 0.97 14.89
CA GLY A 49 6.21 0.51 15.94
C GLY A 49 4.72 0.62 15.59
N SER A 50 4.39 0.91 14.33
CA SER A 50 2.99 0.93 13.88
C SER A 50 2.51 -0.50 13.64
N ASN A 51 1.86 -1.09 14.63
CA ASN A 51 1.49 -2.51 14.62
C ASN A 51 0.13 -2.80 14.01
N ARG A 52 -0.70 -1.79 13.77
CA ARG A 52 -2.06 -1.97 13.26
C ARG A 52 -2.20 -1.58 11.80
N PHE A 53 -1.48 -0.55 11.38
CA PHE A 53 -1.55 0.01 10.05
C PHE A 53 -0.17 0.27 9.48
N ALA A 54 -0.05 0.23 8.17
CA ALA A 54 1.09 0.76 7.44
C ALA A 54 0.61 1.83 6.46
N LEU A 55 1.39 2.90 6.33
CA LEU A 55 1.15 3.98 5.38
C LEU A 55 2.19 3.92 4.27
N ARG A 56 1.72 3.82 3.03
CA ARG A 56 2.57 3.72 1.85
C ARG A 56 2.15 4.74 0.80
N LEU A 57 3.12 5.26 0.07
CA LEU A 57 2.90 6.11 -1.09
C LEU A 57 3.29 5.34 -2.35
N TYR A 58 2.37 5.21 -3.29
CA TYR A 58 2.59 4.57 -4.58
C TYR A 58 2.71 5.60 -5.68
N THR A 59 3.62 5.34 -6.61
CA THR A 59 3.74 6.10 -7.85
C THR A 59 3.75 5.11 -9.01
N VAL A 60 2.76 5.22 -9.88
CA VAL A 60 2.60 4.37 -11.06
C VAL A 60 2.86 5.22 -12.29
N GLN A 61 3.93 4.93 -13.02
CA GLN A 61 4.28 5.63 -14.25
C GLN A 61 3.37 5.21 -15.41
N LYS A 62 3.41 5.98 -16.48
CA LYS A 62 2.68 5.65 -17.71
C LYS A 62 2.93 4.21 -18.15
N GLY A 63 1.86 3.47 -18.41
CA GLY A 63 1.92 2.06 -18.79
C GLY A 63 2.22 1.10 -17.64
N GLY A 64 2.36 1.61 -16.42
CA GLY A 64 2.61 0.81 -15.23
C GLY A 64 1.34 0.29 -14.58
N HIS A 65 1.54 -0.64 -13.66
CA HIS A 65 0.46 -1.20 -12.85
C HIS A 65 1.01 -1.83 -11.57
N THR A 66 0.16 -1.87 -10.55
CA THR A 66 0.41 -2.66 -9.34
C THR A 66 0.18 -4.14 -9.62
N PRO A 67 0.57 -5.05 -8.70
CA PRO A 67 0.17 -6.44 -8.81
C PRO A 67 -1.34 -6.59 -8.86
N PHE A 68 -1.80 -7.66 -9.46
CA PHE A 68 -3.19 -8.07 -9.39
C PHE A 68 -3.38 -8.84 -8.07
N ASP A 69 -3.95 -8.16 -7.07
CA ASP A 69 -3.97 -8.64 -5.69
C ASP A 69 -5.36 -9.03 -5.19
N GLN A 70 -5.35 -9.99 -4.29
CA GLN A 70 -6.50 -10.40 -3.49
C GLN A 70 -5.96 -10.92 -2.15
N HIS A 71 -6.33 -10.27 -1.05
CA HIS A 71 -5.84 -10.65 0.28
C HIS A 71 -6.85 -10.25 1.37
N GLU A 72 -6.67 -10.80 2.56
CA GLU A 72 -7.63 -10.59 3.64
C GLU A 72 -7.50 -9.25 4.34
N TYR A 73 -6.32 -8.66 4.41
CA TYR A 73 -6.21 -7.35 5.03
C TYR A 73 -6.83 -6.26 4.16
N GLU A 74 -7.43 -5.32 4.82
CA GLU A 74 -8.12 -4.19 4.19
C GLU A 74 -7.15 -3.08 3.76
N HIS A 75 -7.57 -2.29 2.77
CA HIS A 75 -6.89 -1.06 2.39
C HIS A 75 -7.84 0.11 2.36
N HIS A 76 -7.31 1.28 2.74
CA HIS A 76 -7.87 2.57 2.36
C HIS A 76 -6.92 3.25 1.40
N VAL A 77 -7.43 3.76 0.31
CA VAL A 77 -6.64 4.43 -0.72
C VAL A 77 -7.18 5.82 -0.96
N TYR A 78 -6.29 6.78 -1.09
CA TYR A 78 -6.63 8.16 -1.44
C TYR A 78 -5.79 8.60 -2.64
N ILE A 79 -6.44 9.00 -3.72
CA ILE A 79 -5.76 9.44 -4.94
C ILE A 79 -5.29 10.88 -4.76
N LEU A 80 -3.97 11.10 -4.84
CA LEU A 80 -3.36 12.41 -4.67
C LEU A 80 -3.16 13.13 -5.99
N LYS A 81 -2.75 12.41 -7.04
CA LYS A 81 -2.33 13.00 -8.30
C LYS A 81 -2.52 12.02 -9.45
N GLY A 82 -2.81 12.56 -10.63
CA GLY A 82 -2.96 11.75 -11.84
C GLY A 82 -4.31 11.06 -11.94
N GLU A 83 -4.54 10.41 -13.06
CA GLU A 83 -5.76 9.66 -13.36
C GLU A 83 -5.41 8.19 -13.51
N GLY A 84 -6.05 7.34 -12.72
CA GLY A 84 -5.78 5.90 -12.72
C GLY A 84 -6.97 5.09 -13.19
N LEU A 85 -6.70 3.80 -13.37
CA LEU A 85 -7.70 2.79 -13.68
C LEU A 85 -7.67 1.71 -12.60
N LEU A 86 -8.84 1.35 -12.10
CA LEU A 86 -9.04 0.27 -11.14
C LEU A 86 -9.67 -0.94 -11.83
N ARG A 87 -8.97 -2.07 -11.77
CA ARG A 87 -9.53 -3.39 -12.05
C ARG A 87 -10.03 -3.99 -10.75
N GLN A 88 -11.27 -4.44 -10.74
CA GLN A 88 -11.91 -5.01 -9.55
C GLN A 88 -12.58 -6.36 -9.84
N SER A 89 -12.18 -7.03 -10.90
CA SER A 89 -12.71 -8.34 -11.30
C SER A 89 -11.61 -9.21 -11.91
N LYS A 90 -11.71 -10.51 -11.70
CA LYS A 90 -10.90 -11.51 -12.39
C LYS A 90 -11.30 -11.66 -13.87
N ASP A 91 -12.52 -11.25 -14.21
CA ASP A 91 -12.97 -11.20 -15.57
C ASP A 91 -12.32 -10.01 -16.29
N LEU A 92 -11.43 -10.33 -17.24
CA LEU A 92 -10.68 -9.33 -17.99
C LEU A 92 -11.56 -8.50 -18.92
N THR A 93 -12.78 -8.93 -19.19
CA THR A 93 -13.77 -8.18 -20.01
C THR A 93 -14.57 -7.17 -19.19
N SER A 94 -14.50 -7.25 -17.86
CA SER A 94 -15.17 -6.29 -16.98
C SER A 94 -14.60 -4.88 -17.18
N PRO A 95 -15.45 -3.85 -17.18
CA PRO A 95 -14.99 -2.48 -17.33
C PRO A 95 -14.05 -2.06 -16.22
N LEU A 96 -13.04 -1.29 -16.57
CA LEU A 96 -12.16 -0.62 -15.60
C LEU A 96 -12.83 0.64 -15.08
N LYS A 97 -12.62 0.95 -13.81
CA LYS A 97 -13.15 2.18 -13.21
C LYS A 97 -12.06 3.26 -13.21
N THR A 98 -12.41 4.44 -13.67
CA THR A 98 -11.53 5.60 -13.65
C THR A 98 -11.46 6.19 -12.25
N LEU A 99 -10.23 6.51 -11.82
CA LEU A 99 -9.91 7.15 -10.55
C LEU A 99 -9.33 8.54 -10.81
N LYS A 100 -9.71 9.51 -9.99
CA LYS A 100 -9.28 10.90 -10.07
C LYS A 100 -8.74 11.39 -8.73
N PRO A 101 -7.91 12.45 -8.71
CA PRO A 101 -7.48 13.08 -7.46
C PRO A 101 -8.67 13.43 -6.57
N GLY A 102 -8.55 13.10 -5.29
CA GLY A 102 -9.61 13.28 -4.31
C GLY A 102 -10.52 12.06 -4.13
N ASP A 103 -10.44 11.07 -4.99
CA ASP A 103 -11.18 9.82 -4.80
C ASP A 103 -10.63 9.02 -3.62
N SER A 104 -11.54 8.49 -2.83
CA SER A 104 -11.23 7.61 -1.71
C SER A 104 -11.82 6.23 -1.96
N LEU A 105 -11.04 5.19 -1.70
CA LEU A 105 -11.46 3.81 -1.87
C LEU A 105 -11.32 3.05 -0.56
N PHE A 106 -12.31 2.25 -0.28
CA PHE A 106 -12.21 1.15 0.68
C PHE A 106 -12.10 -0.16 -0.10
N ILE A 107 -11.03 -0.89 0.13
CA ILE A 107 -10.83 -2.23 -0.43
C ILE A 107 -11.02 -3.22 0.70
N PRO A 108 -12.20 -3.89 0.75
CA PRO A 108 -12.49 -4.85 1.81
C PRO A 108 -11.65 -6.11 1.66
N SER A 109 -11.67 -6.93 2.71
CA SER A 109 -11.05 -8.26 2.69
C SER A 109 -11.45 -9.06 1.46
N ASN A 110 -10.46 -9.65 0.80
CA ASN A 110 -10.63 -10.53 -0.36
C ASN A 110 -11.18 -9.86 -1.65
N ALA A 111 -11.29 -8.54 -1.67
CA ALA A 111 -11.65 -7.84 -2.90
C ALA A 111 -10.47 -7.82 -3.87
N VAL A 112 -10.70 -8.30 -5.08
CA VAL A 112 -9.73 -8.25 -6.17
C VAL A 112 -9.47 -6.82 -6.57
N HIS A 113 -8.21 -6.42 -6.72
CA HIS A 113 -7.86 -5.07 -7.11
C HIS A 113 -6.52 -4.98 -7.84
N GLN A 114 -6.44 -4.08 -8.78
CA GLN A 114 -5.20 -3.67 -9.45
C GLN A 114 -5.35 -2.23 -9.92
N PHE A 115 -4.32 -1.43 -9.66
CA PHE A 115 -4.23 -0.06 -10.15
C PHE A 115 -3.32 0.00 -11.36
N SER A 116 -3.73 0.75 -12.37
CA SER A 116 -2.92 0.98 -13.57
C SER A 116 -2.99 2.44 -14.02
N ASN A 117 -2.02 2.84 -14.83
CA ASN A 117 -1.94 4.18 -15.38
C ASN A 117 -1.73 4.15 -16.89
N ALA A 118 -2.71 4.64 -17.64
CA ALA A 118 -2.65 4.79 -19.10
C ALA A 118 -2.32 6.22 -19.54
N ARG A 119 -2.18 7.16 -18.60
CA ARG A 119 -1.91 8.58 -18.87
C ARG A 119 -0.43 8.89 -18.78
N ASP A 120 -0.04 10.06 -19.31
CA ASP A 120 1.35 10.53 -19.27
C ASP A 120 1.76 10.96 -17.85
N GLU A 121 0.85 11.60 -17.11
CA GLU A 121 1.09 12.02 -15.74
C GLU A 121 1.14 10.80 -14.80
N PRO A 122 2.13 10.73 -13.89
CA PRO A 122 2.15 9.67 -12.89
C PRO A 122 0.89 9.63 -12.04
N LEU A 123 0.40 8.43 -11.77
CA LEU A 123 -0.64 8.19 -10.77
C LEU A 123 0.02 8.08 -9.40
N VAL A 124 -0.37 8.92 -8.47
CA VAL A 124 0.15 8.93 -7.10
C VAL A 124 -0.99 8.75 -6.11
N PHE A 125 -0.86 7.79 -5.22
CA PHE A 125 -1.87 7.54 -4.20
C PHE A 125 -1.28 7.08 -2.87
N LEU A 126 -1.95 7.46 -1.79
CA LEU A 126 -1.68 6.92 -0.45
C LEU A 126 -2.47 5.64 -0.26
N CYS A 127 -1.85 4.68 0.40
CA CYS A 127 -2.48 3.43 0.79
C CYS A 127 -2.22 3.17 2.28
N VAL A 128 -3.28 3.12 3.06
CA VAL A 128 -3.24 2.59 4.41
C VAL A 128 -3.63 1.14 4.34
N LYS A 129 -2.76 0.26 4.77
CA LYS A 129 -3.07 -1.18 4.84
C LYS A 129 -3.12 -1.65 6.28
N GLY A 130 -4.05 -2.55 6.57
CA GLY A 130 -4.08 -3.27 7.83
C GLY A 130 -2.88 -4.23 7.95
N ASN A 131 -2.43 -4.47 9.16
CA ASN A 131 -1.39 -5.45 9.40
C ASN A 131 -1.94 -6.85 9.15
N PRO A 132 -1.36 -7.65 8.23
CA PRO A 132 -1.84 -8.99 7.91
C PRO A 132 -1.98 -9.90 9.14
N GLN A 133 -1.09 -9.76 10.13
CA GLN A 133 -1.13 -10.58 11.34
C GLN A 133 -2.39 -10.39 12.19
N LEU A 134 -3.08 -9.26 12.06
CA LEU A 134 -4.33 -9.02 12.79
C LEU A 134 -5.49 -9.85 12.23
N TYR A 135 -5.39 -10.30 11.00
CA TYR A 135 -6.40 -11.10 10.31
C TYR A 135 -6.16 -12.61 10.45
N THR A 136 -4.98 -13.00 10.92
CA THR A 136 -4.60 -14.40 11.12
C THR A 136 -4.81 -14.89 12.56
N ARG A 137 -5.17 -14.00 13.49
CA ARG A 137 -5.42 -14.40 14.87
C ARG A 137 -6.63 -15.32 14.94
N LYS A 138 -6.39 -16.59 15.30
CA LYS A 138 -7.45 -17.50 15.70
C LYS A 138 -8.23 -16.87 16.85
N PRO A 139 -9.55 -16.87 16.82
CA PRO A 139 -10.32 -16.58 18.02
C PRO A 139 -9.89 -17.50 19.15
N PRO A 140 -9.91 -17.07 20.41
CA PRO A 140 -9.56 -17.93 21.53
C PRO A 140 -10.38 -19.22 21.43
N SER A 141 -9.69 -20.32 21.51
CA SER A 141 -10.12 -21.68 21.18
C SER A 141 -11.55 -22.02 21.60
N GLY A 142 -12.40 -22.08 20.63
CA GLY A 142 -13.64 -22.84 20.67
C GLY A 142 -13.69 -23.64 19.38
N ASN A 143 -13.20 -24.88 19.44
CA ASN A 143 -13.26 -25.91 18.40
C ASN A 143 -12.87 -25.54 16.94
N SER A 144 -11.60 -25.81 16.65
CA SER A 144 -11.01 -26.44 15.46
C SER A 144 -11.84 -26.53 14.18
N ASN A 145 -11.39 -25.91 13.17
CA ASN A 145 -11.12 -26.32 11.79
C ASN A 145 -10.87 -25.08 10.96
N ASP A 146 -9.81 -24.36 11.27
CA ASP A 146 -9.31 -23.32 10.35
C ASP A 146 -7.96 -23.74 9.80
N SER A 147 -7.97 -23.96 8.50
CA SER A 147 -6.77 -24.07 7.71
C SER A 147 -5.98 -22.76 7.86
N ASP A 148 -4.74 -22.92 8.24
CA ASP A 148 -3.73 -21.86 8.31
C ASP A 148 -3.66 -21.15 6.97
N GLN A 149 -4.29 -19.98 6.85
CA GLN A 149 -4.18 -19.14 5.70
C GLN A 149 -3.14 -18.07 6.01
N SER A 150 -1.95 -18.23 5.44
CA SER A 150 -0.92 -17.21 5.46
C SER A 150 -1.30 -16.11 4.47
N TYR A 151 -1.48 -14.90 4.97
CA TYR A 151 -1.76 -13.73 4.15
C TYR A 151 -0.47 -12.96 3.87
N CYS A 152 -0.20 -12.77 2.61
CA CYS A 152 0.90 -11.94 2.14
C CYS A 152 0.54 -10.46 2.16
#